data_7bfde9d7cfe3ce7fa9060e393a23d6ee
#
_entry.id   7bfde9d7cfe3ce7fa9060e393a23d6ee
#
_cell.length_a   1.000
_cell.length_b   1.000
_cell.length_c   1.000
_cell.angle_alpha   90.00
_cell.angle_beta   90.00
_cell.angle_gamma   90.00
#
_symmetry.space_group_name_H-M   'P 1'
#
loop_
_entity.id
_entity.type
_entity.pdbx_description
1 polymer ?
#
loop_
_entity_poly.entity_id
_entity_poly.type
_entity_poly.pdbx_seq_one_letter_code
_entity_poly.pdbx_strand_id
1 'polypeptide(L)'
;MKIKFLRFPDFKTKAVTLSYDDGVEQDVKLVEMMSDYGFKGTFNLNSGCFAKPETKYSDDTVYDRRLPAKEAISLYKKHNMEIACHSQTHTFLERLPSSLALEEILSDRCCLEKLAKTPVHGLAYPFGTYSEETVSALKAAGIFYARTTASSGKFSVPTDWLRLDPTCHHNDGNLSGLISEFKDEDVGADPMLFYLWGHSYEFDADKNWDVIENFFKSLSDRPDTWYATNIDIYNYVRAYESLDFTLDMNYVHNPSALDVYILVKGNHVKIPRGKTVKI
;
A
#
# COMPACT_ATOMS: atom_id res chain seq x y z
N MET A 1 15.06 18.95 -24.81
CA MET A 1 14.01 18.06 -24.30
C MET A 1 13.37 18.73 -23.10
N LYS A 2 12.04 18.84 -23.02
CA LYS A 2 11.35 19.38 -21.84
C LYS A 2 11.40 18.30 -20.74
N ILE A 3 12.02 18.61 -19.61
CA ILE A 3 12.09 17.70 -18.44
C ILE A 3 10.76 17.76 -17.72
N LYS A 4 10.17 16.60 -17.44
CA LYS A 4 8.92 16.45 -16.72
C LYS A 4 9.11 15.49 -15.55
N PHE A 5 8.50 15.81 -14.41
CA PHE A 5 8.58 15.00 -13.19
C PHE A 5 7.20 14.81 -12.58
N LEU A 6 6.94 13.62 -12.07
CA LEU A 6 5.76 13.32 -11.29
C LEU A 6 5.70 14.23 -10.05
N ARG A 7 4.48 14.71 -9.74
CA ARG A 7 4.12 15.23 -8.41
C ARG A 7 2.87 14.50 -7.96
N PHE A 8 2.79 14.21 -6.67
CA PHE A 8 1.57 13.67 -6.07
C PHE A 8 0.43 14.70 -6.06
N PRO A 9 -0.80 14.33 -5.71
CA PRO A 9 -1.92 15.26 -5.69
C PRO A 9 -1.59 16.57 -4.97
N ASP A 10 -2.07 17.69 -5.52
CA ASP A 10 -1.83 19.05 -5.04
C ASP A 10 -0.34 19.44 -5.02
N PHE A 11 0.43 18.92 -5.99
CA PHE A 11 1.87 19.17 -6.16
C PHE A 11 2.74 18.68 -5.02
N LYS A 12 2.24 17.78 -4.18
CA LYS A 12 3.03 17.17 -3.11
C LYS A 12 4.21 16.39 -3.67
N THR A 13 5.31 16.44 -2.95
CA THR A 13 6.57 15.84 -3.37
C THR A 13 6.85 14.51 -2.66
N LYS A 14 6.12 14.25 -1.60
CA LYS A 14 6.27 13.07 -0.76
C LYS A 14 4.95 12.33 -0.61
N ALA A 15 5.01 11.01 -0.45
CA ALA A 15 3.86 10.19 -0.06
C ALA A 15 4.25 9.21 1.04
N VAL A 16 3.28 8.84 1.88
CA VAL A 16 3.43 7.80 2.90
C VAL A 16 2.31 6.80 2.73
N THR A 17 2.66 5.52 2.72
CA THR A 17 1.72 4.40 2.76
C THR A 17 2.12 3.40 3.83
N LEU A 18 1.14 2.75 4.43
CA LEU A 18 1.33 1.67 5.38
C LEU A 18 0.66 0.40 4.86
N SER A 19 1.26 -0.76 5.16
CA SER A 19 0.72 -2.07 4.76
C SER A 19 0.85 -3.05 5.92
N TYR A 20 -0.28 -3.52 6.45
CA TYR A 20 -0.33 -4.44 7.58
C TYR A 20 -1.03 -5.73 7.21
N ASP A 21 -0.55 -6.84 7.76
CA ASP A 21 -0.97 -8.18 7.36
C ASP A 21 -1.89 -8.84 8.42
N ASP A 22 -2.61 -9.86 7.95
CA ASP A 22 -3.26 -10.88 8.77
C ASP A 22 -4.66 -10.57 9.28
N GLY A 23 -5.06 -9.32 9.43
CA GLY A 23 -6.40 -8.99 9.91
C GLY A 23 -6.66 -9.40 11.35
N VAL A 24 -5.80 -8.98 12.27
CA VAL A 24 -5.77 -9.37 13.68
C VAL A 24 -6.47 -8.36 14.60
N GLU A 25 -6.76 -8.74 15.86
CA GLU A 25 -7.45 -7.89 16.83
C GLU A 25 -6.73 -6.55 17.08
N GLN A 26 -5.39 -6.55 17.03
CA GLN A 26 -4.57 -5.36 17.21
C GLN A 26 -4.75 -4.31 16.11
N ASP A 27 -5.28 -4.70 14.96
CA ASP A 27 -5.59 -3.75 13.89
C ASP A 27 -6.62 -2.71 14.32
N VAL A 28 -7.49 -3.03 15.29
CA VAL A 28 -8.47 -2.07 15.82
C VAL A 28 -7.75 -0.83 16.36
N LYS A 29 -6.77 -1.03 17.23
CA LYS A 29 -5.97 0.05 17.82
C LYS A 29 -5.12 0.77 16.78
N LEU A 30 -4.49 0.00 15.88
CA LEU A 30 -3.65 0.59 14.83
C LEU A 30 -4.45 1.49 13.89
N VAL A 31 -5.62 1.04 13.44
CA VAL A 31 -6.50 1.78 12.52
C VAL A 31 -7.04 3.06 13.18
N GLU A 32 -7.39 3.00 14.47
CA GLU A 32 -7.79 4.19 15.23
C GLU A 32 -6.63 5.21 15.30
N MET A 33 -5.43 4.77 15.68
CA MET A 33 -4.24 5.62 15.70
C MET A 33 -3.94 6.22 14.31
N MET A 34 -3.97 5.40 13.25
CA MET A 34 -3.78 5.91 11.88
C MET A 34 -4.80 7.00 11.53
N SER A 35 -6.06 6.80 11.90
CA SER A 35 -7.13 7.77 11.62
C SER A 35 -6.93 9.07 12.39
N ASP A 36 -6.55 9.00 13.66
CA ASP A 36 -6.32 10.15 14.53
C ASP A 36 -5.18 11.04 14.01
N TYR A 37 -4.15 10.44 13.42
CA TYR A 37 -3.02 11.14 12.80
C TYR A 37 -3.18 11.41 11.29
N GLY A 38 -4.33 11.08 10.70
CA GLY A 38 -4.64 11.33 9.29
C GLY A 38 -3.94 10.40 8.29
N PHE A 39 -3.43 9.27 8.73
CA PHE A 39 -2.78 8.28 7.85
C PHE A 39 -3.79 7.38 7.14
N LYS A 40 -3.35 6.84 6.01
CA LYS A 40 -4.02 5.78 5.24
C LYS A 40 -3.12 4.56 5.16
N GLY A 41 -3.75 3.40 5.00
CA GLY A 41 -3.01 2.15 4.84
C GLY A 41 -3.83 1.06 4.19
N THR A 42 -3.14 -0.03 3.91
CA THR A 42 -3.64 -1.23 3.26
C THR A 42 -3.56 -2.38 4.25
N PHE A 43 -4.65 -3.13 4.39
CA PHE A 43 -4.71 -4.31 5.23
C PHE A 43 -4.86 -5.55 4.36
N ASN A 44 -3.86 -6.43 4.43
CA ASN A 44 -3.78 -7.63 3.61
C ASN A 44 -4.37 -8.80 4.38
N LEU A 45 -5.46 -9.37 3.87
CA LEU A 45 -6.30 -10.30 4.61
C LEU A 45 -6.28 -11.69 4.00
N ASN A 46 -6.33 -12.72 4.86
CA ASN A 46 -6.52 -14.11 4.47
C ASN A 46 -7.97 -14.48 4.70
N SER A 47 -8.76 -14.57 3.65
CA SER A 47 -10.21 -14.80 3.80
C SER A 47 -10.58 -16.15 4.39
N GLY A 48 -9.70 -17.14 4.31
CA GLY A 48 -9.85 -18.45 4.93
C GLY A 48 -9.46 -18.50 6.42
N CYS A 49 -8.81 -17.46 6.94
CA CYS A 49 -8.28 -17.41 8.30
C CYS A 49 -9.09 -16.53 9.26
N PHE A 50 -10.17 -15.90 8.82
CA PHE A 50 -11.03 -15.12 9.71
C PHE A 50 -11.52 -15.94 10.91
N ALA A 51 -11.55 -15.31 12.09
CA ALA A 51 -12.10 -15.95 13.28
C ALA A 51 -13.56 -16.35 13.06
N LYS A 52 -13.91 -17.54 13.55
CA LYS A 52 -15.31 -18.01 13.62
C LYS A 52 -15.93 -17.54 14.93
N PRO A 53 -17.26 -17.43 15.01
CA PRO A 53 -17.94 -16.98 16.24
C PRO A 53 -17.59 -17.80 17.49
N GLU A 54 -17.26 -19.08 17.28
CA GLU A 54 -16.89 -20.02 18.36
C GLU A 54 -15.39 -20.03 18.69
N THR A 55 -14.57 -19.29 17.94
CA THR A 55 -13.11 -19.24 18.15
C THR A 55 -12.82 -18.63 19.53
N LYS A 56 -12.07 -19.35 20.34
CA LYS A 56 -11.57 -18.89 21.63
C LYS A 56 -10.05 -18.88 21.60
N TYR A 57 -9.50 -17.76 21.97
CA TYR A 57 -8.05 -17.60 22.14
C TYR A 57 -7.69 -17.70 23.62
N SER A 58 -6.54 -18.29 23.95
CA SER A 58 -6.00 -18.21 25.30
C SER A 58 -5.46 -16.80 25.57
N ASP A 59 -5.40 -16.41 26.85
CA ASP A 59 -4.90 -15.08 27.23
C ASP A 59 -3.43 -14.87 26.81
N ASP A 60 -2.65 -15.95 26.70
CA ASP A 60 -1.25 -15.92 26.29
C ASP A 60 -1.07 -15.88 24.76
N THR A 61 -2.13 -16.02 23.96
CA THR A 61 -2.05 -15.96 22.50
C THR A 61 -1.95 -14.49 22.07
N VAL A 62 -0.81 -14.04 21.63
CA VAL A 62 -0.59 -12.70 21.04
C VAL A 62 -0.71 -12.74 19.54
N TYR A 63 -0.21 -13.81 18.92
CA TYR A 63 -0.22 -14.04 17.49
C TYR A 63 -1.54 -14.65 17.03
N ASP A 64 -1.90 -14.40 15.77
CA ASP A 64 -3.04 -15.03 15.08
C ASP A 64 -4.43 -14.87 15.73
N ARG A 65 -4.62 -13.84 16.56
CA ARG A 65 -5.95 -13.46 17.02
C ARG A 65 -6.68 -12.73 15.90
N ARG A 66 -7.17 -13.51 14.94
CA ARG A 66 -7.86 -12.99 13.76
C ARG A 66 -9.19 -12.34 14.12
N LEU A 67 -9.50 -11.23 13.46
CA LEU A 67 -10.83 -10.63 13.53
C LEU A 67 -11.88 -11.50 12.80
N PRO A 68 -13.14 -11.52 13.26
CA PRO A 68 -14.25 -12.03 12.46
C PRO A 68 -14.40 -11.21 11.16
N ALA A 69 -14.74 -11.87 10.06
CA ALA A 69 -14.81 -11.25 8.72
C ALA A 69 -15.62 -9.94 8.69
N LYS A 70 -16.82 -9.93 9.31
CA LYS A 70 -17.68 -8.73 9.33
C LYS A 70 -17.06 -7.57 10.09
N GLU A 71 -16.38 -7.86 11.18
CA GLU A 71 -15.72 -6.85 12.03
C GLU A 71 -14.52 -6.25 11.30
N ALA A 72 -13.65 -7.09 10.74
CA ALA A 72 -12.50 -6.66 9.95
C ALA A 72 -12.91 -5.74 8.79
N ILE A 73 -13.86 -6.19 7.97
CA ILE A 73 -14.33 -5.41 6.82
C ILE A 73 -14.99 -4.09 7.26
N SER A 74 -15.79 -4.12 8.33
CA SER A 74 -16.43 -2.92 8.87
C SER A 74 -15.41 -1.91 9.39
N LEU A 75 -14.38 -2.38 10.12
CA LEU A 75 -13.29 -1.57 10.64
C LEU A 75 -12.58 -0.80 9.52
N TYR A 76 -12.05 -1.52 8.54
CA TYR A 76 -11.26 -0.91 7.48
C TYR A 76 -12.08 0.04 6.61
N LYS A 77 -13.32 -0.33 6.27
CA LYS A 77 -14.21 0.55 5.50
C LYS A 77 -14.60 1.81 6.24
N LYS A 78 -14.93 1.72 7.53
CA LYS A 78 -15.27 2.88 8.38
C LYS A 78 -14.16 3.94 8.37
N HIS A 79 -12.91 3.50 8.35
CA HIS A 79 -11.73 4.37 8.41
C HIS A 79 -11.11 4.66 7.03
N ASN A 80 -11.78 4.23 5.93
CA ASN A 80 -11.29 4.38 4.55
C ASN A 80 -9.88 3.79 4.34
N MET A 81 -9.63 2.63 4.94
CA MET A 81 -8.43 1.82 4.68
C MET A 81 -8.68 0.89 3.50
N GLU A 82 -7.63 0.55 2.78
CA GLU A 82 -7.70 -0.43 1.69
C GLU A 82 -7.72 -1.84 2.25
N ILE A 83 -8.51 -2.71 1.60
CA ILE A 83 -8.51 -4.16 1.80
C ILE A 83 -7.80 -4.79 0.62
N ALA A 84 -6.79 -5.61 0.88
CA ALA A 84 -6.01 -6.34 -0.10
C ALA A 84 -5.91 -7.84 0.27
N CYS A 85 -5.47 -8.66 -0.67
CA CYS A 85 -5.31 -10.11 -0.50
C CYS A 85 -4.02 -10.46 0.25
N HIS A 86 -4.05 -11.63 0.94
CA HIS A 86 -2.86 -12.23 1.52
C HIS A 86 -2.83 -13.76 1.34
N SER A 87 -3.38 -14.27 0.22
CA SER A 87 -3.80 -15.63 -0.06
C SER A 87 -4.91 -16.15 0.88
N GLN A 88 -5.68 -17.13 0.42
CA GLN A 88 -6.84 -17.60 1.19
C GLN A 88 -6.43 -18.20 2.53
N THR A 89 -5.37 -19.03 2.56
CA THR A 89 -4.97 -19.82 3.71
C THR A 89 -3.58 -19.48 4.25
N HIS A 90 -3.01 -18.34 3.87
CA HIS A 90 -1.66 -17.92 4.28
C HIS A 90 -0.57 -18.95 3.94
N THR A 91 -0.60 -19.50 2.74
CA THR A 91 0.35 -20.53 2.30
C THR A 91 1.51 -19.96 1.50
N PHE A 92 2.62 -20.72 1.41
CA PHE A 92 3.73 -20.43 0.50
C PHE A 92 3.31 -20.63 -0.95
N LEU A 93 2.90 -19.57 -1.63
CA LEU A 93 2.36 -19.64 -3.01
C LEU A 93 3.36 -20.24 -4.01
N GLU A 94 4.66 -19.95 -3.85
CA GLU A 94 5.72 -20.44 -4.73
C GLU A 94 6.01 -21.94 -4.56
N ARG A 95 5.48 -22.56 -3.50
CA ARG A 95 5.62 -24.01 -3.26
C ARG A 95 4.44 -24.82 -3.77
N LEU A 96 3.40 -24.15 -4.23
CA LEU A 96 2.21 -24.79 -4.78
C LEU A 96 2.36 -25.00 -6.29
N PRO A 97 1.71 -26.03 -6.83
CA PRO A 97 1.45 -26.09 -8.27
C PRO A 97 0.73 -24.81 -8.73
N SER A 98 1.06 -24.30 -9.91
CA SER A 98 0.54 -23.01 -10.41
C SER A 98 -0.99 -22.91 -10.38
N SER A 99 -1.71 -24.02 -10.60
CA SER A 99 -3.18 -24.05 -10.53
C SER A 99 -3.69 -23.82 -9.11
N LEU A 100 -3.04 -24.40 -8.09
CA LEU A 100 -3.42 -24.21 -6.69
C LEU A 100 -3.01 -22.83 -6.19
N ALA A 101 -1.86 -22.31 -6.62
CA ALA A 101 -1.49 -20.93 -6.31
C ALA A 101 -2.51 -19.93 -6.87
N LEU A 102 -2.95 -20.14 -8.11
CA LEU A 102 -4.00 -19.31 -8.73
C LEU A 102 -5.34 -19.45 -7.98
N GLU A 103 -5.71 -20.65 -7.55
CA GLU A 103 -6.93 -20.90 -6.76
C GLU A 103 -6.89 -20.17 -5.41
N GLU A 104 -5.78 -20.23 -4.68
CA GLU A 104 -5.56 -19.48 -3.43
C GLU A 104 -5.78 -17.99 -3.62
N ILE A 105 -5.22 -17.40 -4.68
CA ILE A 105 -5.33 -15.98 -4.98
C ILE A 105 -6.77 -15.60 -5.38
N LEU A 106 -7.38 -16.36 -6.30
CA LEU A 106 -8.73 -16.07 -6.80
C LEU A 106 -9.81 -16.27 -5.75
N SER A 107 -9.68 -17.31 -4.92
CA SER A 107 -10.63 -17.60 -3.84
C SER A 107 -10.59 -16.51 -2.77
N ASP A 108 -9.40 -16.07 -2.40
CA ASP A 108 -9.20 -14.97 -1.46
C ASP A 108 -9.81 -13.67 -2.00
N ARG A 109 -9.40 -13.26 -3.19
CA ARG A 109 -9.92 -12.08 -3.88
C ARG A 109 -11.45 -12.10 -3.98
N CYS A 110 -12.02 -13.19 -4.49
CA CYS A 110 -13.46 -13.33 -4.66
C CYS A 110 -14.22 -13.22 -3.31
N CYS A 111 -13.68 -13.81 -2.24
CA CYS A 111 -14.27 -13.72 -0.91
C CYS A 111 -14.22 -12.29 -0.37
N LEU A 112 -13.06 -11.63 -0.43
CA LEU A 112 -12.88 -10.26 0.04
C LEU A 112 -13.74 -9.27 -0.76
N GLU A 113 -13.83 -9.39 -2.09
CA GLU A 113 -14.69 -8.55 -2.93
C GLU A 113 -16.18 -8.70 -2.56
N LYS A 114 -16.66 -9.92 -2.30
CA LYS A 114 -18.03 -10.17 -1.85
C LYS A 114 -18.32 -9.51 -0.50
N LEU A 115 -17.38 -9.57 0.43
CA LEU A 115 -17.50 -8.99 1.76
C LEU A 115 -17.40 -7.46 1.73
N ALA A 116 -16.39 -6.94 1.05
CA ALA A 116 -16.13 -5.50 0.97
C ALA A 116 -17.05 -4.77 -0.02
N LYS A 117 -17.63 -5.47 -1.00
CA LYS A 117 -18.45 -4.92 -2.09
C LYS A 117 -17.68 -3.89 -2.92
N THR A 118 -16.41 -4.15 -3.15
CA THR A 118 -15.51 -3.32 -3.96
C THR A 118 -14.46 -4.22 -4.61
N PRO A 119 -13.93 -3.87 -5.79
CA PRO A 119 -12.80 -4.59 -6.39
C PRO A 119 -11.59 -4.62 -5.46
N VAL A 120 -10.89 -5.75 -5.43
CA VAL A 120 -9.64 -5.96 -4.69
C VAL A 120 -8.54 -6.32 -5.67
N HIS A 121 -7.50 -5.51 -5.77
CA HIS A 121 -6.42 -5.67 -6.76
C HIS A 121 -5.02 -5.68 -6.14
N GLY A 122 -4.91 -5.52 -4.83
CA GLY A 122 -3.67 -5.58 -4.09
C GLY A 122 -3.43 -6.94 -3.47
N LEU A 123 -2.15 -7.28 -3.26
CA LEU A 123 -1.75 -8.47 -2.51
C LEU A 123 -0.45 -8.18 -1.74
N ALA A 124 -0.29 -8.79 -0.56
CA ALA A 124 1.01 -9.03 0.04
C ALA A 124 1.34 -10.51 -0.07
N TYR A 125 2.58 -10.84 -0.45
CA TYR A 125 3.02 -12.24 -0.49
C TYR A 125 3.11 -12.81 0.92
N PRO A 126 2.42 -13.93 1.25
CA PRO A 126 2.69 -14.64 2.50
C PRO A 126 4.18 -14.95 2.62
N PHE A 127 4.75 -14.68 3.81
CA PHE A 127 6.20 -14.81 4.08
C PHE A 127 7.12 -13.94 3.19
N GLY A 128 6.56 -13.10 2.32
CA GLY A 128 7.31 -12.26 1.36
C GLY A 128 7.93 -13.00 0.18
N THR A 129 7.68 -14.31 0.04
CA THR A 129 8.31 -15.17 -0.98
C THR A 129 7.44 -15.33 -2.22
N TYR A 130 8.07 -15.42 -3.39
CA TYR A 130 7.40 -15.58 -4.68
C TYR A 130 8.31 -16.28 -5.71
N SER A 131 7.69 -16.75 -6.79
CA SER A 131 8.37 -17.22 -8.01
C SER A 131 7.81 -16.51 -9.24
N GLU A 132 8.41 -16.72 -10.42
CA GLU A 132 7.88 -16.17 -11.68
C GLU A 132 6.51 -16.77 -12.02
N GLU A 133 6.27 -18.01 -11.64
CA GLU A 133 4.98 -18.68 -11.77
C GLU A 133 3.93 -18.01 -10.87
N THR A 134 4.29 -17.68 -9.63
CA THR A 134 3.41 -16.93 -8.72
C THR A 134 3.07 -15.57 -9.30
N VAL A 135 4.07 -14.83 -9.80
CA VAL A 135 3.84 -13.52 -10.45
C VAL A 135 2.91 -13.66 -11.66
N SER A 136 3.07 -14.74 -12.45
CA SER A 136 2.18 -15.01 -13.58
C SER A 136 0.76 -15.32 -13.14
N ALA A 137 0.58 -16.06 -12.03
CA ALA A 137 -0.72 -16.33 -11.43
C ALA A 137 -1.39 -15.02 -10.92
N LEU A 138 -0.65 -14.11 -10.31
CA LEU A 138 -1.16 -12.79 -9.88
C LEU A 138 -1.67 -11.97 -11.08
N LYS A 139 -0.91 -11.94 -12.18
CA LYS A 139 -1.35 -11.28 -13.43
C LYS A 139 -2.65 -11.88 -13.97
N ALA A 140 -2.73 -13.22 -14.02
CA ALA A 140 -3.94 -13.93 -14.46
C ALA A 140 -5.13 -13.68 -13.52
N ALA A 141 -4.89 -13.54 -12.23
CA ALA A 141 -5.90 -13.23 -11.23
C ALA A 141 -6.30 -11.72 -11.22
N GLY A 142 -5.69 -10.86 -12.03
CA GLY A 142 -5.99 -9.43 -12.10
C GLY A 142 -5.53 -8.66 -10.85
N ILE A 143 -4.46 -9.10 -10.21
CA ILE A 143 -3.75 -8.37 -9.14
C ILE A 143 -2.85 -7.32 -9.81
N PHE A 144 -2.91 -6.09 -9.32
CA PHE A 144 -2.19 -4.94 -9.89
C PHE A 144 -0.85 -4.70 -9.21
N TYR A 145 -0.76 -4.93 -7.89
CA TYR A 145 0.47 -4.82 -7.14
C TYR A 145 0.59 -5.92 -6.09
N ALA A 146 1.82 -6.29 -5.76
CA ALA A 146 2.10 -7.28 -4.73
C ALA A 146 3.35 -6.92 -3.94
N ARG A 147 3.22 -6.80 -2.59
CA ARG A 147 4.29 -6.42 -1.67
C ARG A 147 5.10 -7.64 -1.24
N THR A 148 6.41 -7.48 -1.24
CA THR A 148 7.39 -8.39 -0.63
C THR A 148 7.72 -7.95 0.80
N THR A 149 8.64 -8.68 1.48
CA THR A 149 9.15 -8.30 2.80
C THR A 149 10.57 -7.72 2.75
N ALA A 150 11.14 -7.58 1.56
CA ALA A 150 12.51 -7.09 1.40
C ALA A 150 12.58 -5.58 1.65
N SER A 151 13.20 -5.17 2.78
CA SER A 151 13.42 -3.74 3.07
C SER A 151 14.40 -3.13 2.07
N SER A 152 13.94 -2.16 1.31
CA SER A 152 14.77 -1.46 0.30
C SER A 152 15.66 -0.37 0.92
N GLY A 153 15.26 0.19 2.06
CA GLY A 153 15.88 1.38 2.65
C GLY A 153 15.77 2.63 1.76
N LYS A 154 14.88 2.64 0.76
CA LYS A 154 14.76 3.70 -0.25
C LYS A 154 13.36 4.29 -0.27
N PHE A 155 13.27 5.50 -0.83
CA PHE A 155 12.02 6.24 -1.00
C PHE A 155 11.58 6.37 -2.46
N SER A 156 12.13 5.57 -3.35
CA SER A 156 11.77 5.64 -4.77
C SER A 156 10.34 5.15 -5.03
N VAL A 157 9.65 5.83 -5.95
CA VAL A 157 8.36 5.35 -6.46
C VAL A 157 8.57 4.03 -7.21
N PRO A 158 7.77 2.99 -6.95
CA PRO A 158 7.95 1.68 -7.55
C PRO A 158 7.82 1.67 -9.06
N THR A 159 8.60 0.80 -9.71
CA THR A 159 8.53 0.52 -11.15
C THR A 159 8.09 -0.92 -11.45
N ASP A 160 8.34 -1.86 -10.54
CA ASP A 160 7.81 -3.23 -10.60
C ASP A 160 6.74 -3.42 -9.53
N TRP A 161 5.50 -3.30 -9.95
CA TRP A 161 4.35 -3.34 -9.05
C TRP A 161 4.02 -4.73 -8.50
N LEU A 162 4.48 -5.79 -9.15
CA LEU A 162 4.27 -7.15 -8.67
C LEU A 162 5.45 -7.68 -7.83
N ARG A 163 6.48 -6.86 -7.61
CA ARG A 163 7.61 -7.12 -6.71
C ARG A 163 7.92 -5.84 -5.93
N LEU A 164 6.95 -5.42 -5.13
CA LEU A 164 6.94 -4.16 -4.40
C LEU A 164 7.73 -4.31 -3.10
N ASP A 165 8.97 -3.82 -3.08
CA ASP A 165 9.77 -3.80 -1.86
C ASP A 165 9.42 -2.56 -1.03
N PRO A 166 9.02 -2.72 0.24
CA PRO A 166 8.76 -1.61 1.14
C PRO A 166 10.05 -0.85 1.48
N THR A 167 9.93 0.37 2.01
CA THR A 167 11.08 1.09 2.58
C THR A 167 11.67 0.30 3.73
N CYS A 168 10.86 -0.07 4.71
CA CYS A 168 11.29 -0.89 5.84
C CYS A 168 10.10 -1.52 6.58
N HIS A 169 10.41 -2.48 7.44
CA HIS A 169 9.52 -3.00 8.47
C HIS A 169 9.42 -1.99 9.63
N HIS A 170 8.32 -1.96 10.38
CA HIS A 170 8.16 -1.03 11.49
C HIS A 170 9.14 -1.29 12.64
N ASN A 171 9.65 -2.51 12.77
CA ASN A 171 10.70 -2.88 13.74
C ASN A 171 12.13 -2.76 13.16
N ASP A 172 12.30 -2.06 12.03
CA ASP A 172 13.64 -1.81 11.47
C ASP A 172 14.49 -0.98 12.44
N GLY A 173 15.70 -1.46 12.75
CA GLY A 173 16.59 -0.78 13.70
C GLY A 173 17.01 0.63 13.26
N ASN A 174 16.86 0.98 11.97
CA ASN A 174 17.14 2.30 11.43
C ASN A 174 15.88 3.13 11.13
N LEU A 175 14.71 2.73 11.62
CA LEU A 175 13.44 3.44 11.33
C LEU A 175 13.53 4.94 11.64
N SER A 176 14.13 5.32 12.77
CA SER A 176 14.29 6.74 13.16
C SER A 176 15.19 7.50 12.19
N GLY A 177 16.26 6.87 11.70
CA GLY A 177 17.14 7.45 10.67
C GLY A 177 16.41 7.67 9.36
N LEU A 178 15.64 6.67 8.88
CA LEU A 178 14.82 6.77 7.68
C LEU A 178 13.74 7.85 7.79
N ILE A 179 13.11 7.99 8.97
CA ILE A 179 12.15 9.07 9.22
C ILE A 179 12.83 10.45 9.08
N SER A 180 14.01 10.63 9.68
CA SER A 180 14.75 11.89 9.60
C SER A 180 15.17 12.19 8.16
N GLU A 181 15.74 11.22 7.46
CA GLU A 181 16.11 11.34 6.04
C GLU A 181 14.91 11.74 5.18
N PHE A 182 13.79 11.03 5.30
CA PHE A 182 12.57 11.34 4.54
C PHE A 182 12.04 12.75 4.83
N LYS A 183 12.13 13.23 6.08
CA LYS A 183 11.69 14.58 6.46
C LYS A 183 12.57 15.67 5.86
N ASP A 184 13.88 15.47 5.96
CA ASP A 184 14.88 16.52 5.75
C ASP A 184 15.37 16.56 4.29
N GLU A 185 15.20 15.47 3.53
CA GLU A 185 15.63 15.43 2.15
C GLU A 185 14.86 16.40 1.28
N ASP A 186 15.60 17.29 0.61
CA ASP A 186 15.05 18.17 -0.41
C ASP A 186 14.74 17.35 -1.65
N VAL A 187 13.46 17.20 -1.93
CA VAL A 187 12.98 16.45 -3.10
C VAL A 187 13.30 17.24 -4.37
N GLY A 188 14.38 16.89 -5.02
CA GLY A 188 14.75 17.47 -6.31
C GLY A 188 13.73 17.15 -7.42
N ALA A 189 14.12 16.32 -8.35
CA ALA A 189 13.31 15.97 -9.53
C ALA A 189 12.23 14.91 -9.22
N ASP A 190 12.60 13.85 -8.52
CA ASP A 190 11.76 12.66 -8.31
C ASP A 190 11.05 12.69 -6.95
N PRO A 191 9.74 12.38 -6.90
CA PRO A 191 9.01 12.35 -5.64
C PRO A 191 9.41 11.14 -4.79
N MET A 192 9.23 11.25 -3.48
CA MET A 192 9.58 10.23 -2.50
C MET A 192 8.35 9.48 -1.99
N LEU A 193 8.48 8.17 -1.80
CA LEU A 193 7.49 7.31 -1.18
C LEU A 193 8.10 6.61 0.04
N PHE A 194 7.57 6.89 1.24
CA PHE A 194 7.84 6.06 2.42
C PHE A 194 6.80 4.95 2.49
N TYR A 195 7.26 3.70 2.38
CA TYR A 195 6.41 2.52 2.44
C TYR A 195 6.77 1.70 3.69
N LEU A 196 5.97 1.83 4.75
CA LEU A 196 6.13 1.08 6.00
C LEU A 196 5.25 -0.17 5.98
N TRP A 197 5.75 -1.30 6.53
CA TRP A 197 4.97 -2.52 6.64
C TRP A 197 5.19 -3.24 7.98
N GLY A 198 4.33 -4.19 8.31
CA GLY A 198 4.46 -5.04 9.49
C GLY A 198 3.18 -5.81 9.83
N HIS A 199 3.14 -6.35 11.04
CA HIS A 199 1.96 -6.98 11.62
C HIS A 199 1.63 -6.26 12.93
N SER A 200 0.37 -5.89 13.12
CA SER A 200 0.00 -5.09 14.30
C SER A 200 0.11 -5.85 15.63
N TYR A 201 0.04 -7.19 15.61
CA TYR A 201 0.24 -8.00 16.81
C TYR A 201 1.67 -7.90 17.37
N GLU A 202 2.65 -7.54 16.55
CA GLU A 202 4.04 -7.39 16.99
C GLU A 202 4.18 -6.27 18.02
N PHE A 203 3.36 -5.23 17.94
CA PHE A 203 3.37 -4.15 18.94
C PHE A 203 2.95 -4.61 20.34
N ASP A 204 2.03 -5.59 20.44
CA ASP A 204 1.68 -6.21 21.72
C ASP A 204 2.75 -7.19 22.18
N ALA A 205 3.28 -8.01 21.26
CA ALA A 205 4.33 -8.99 21.56
C ALA A 205 5.60 -8.32 22.09
N ASP A 206 6.03 -7.26 21.42
CA ASP A 206 7.26 -6.52 21.76
C ASP A 206 7.00 -5.39 22.76
N LYS A 207 5.74 -5.10 23.11
CA LYS A 207 5.30 -4.02 24.01
C LYS A 207 5.83 -2.65 23.57
N ASN A 208 5.79 -2.37 22.27
CA ASN A 208 6.44 -1.22 21.64
C ASN A 208 5.49 -0.37 20.76
N TRP A 209 4.24 -0.21 21.16
CA TRP A 209 3.28 0.68 20.47
C TRP A 209 3.78 2.12 20.27
N ASP A 210 4.71 2.56 21.10
CA ASP A 210 5.37 3.86 20.96
C ASP A 210 6.19 3.99 19.67
N VAL A 211 6.65 2.90 19.08
CA VAL A 211 7.37 2.91 17.80
C VAL A 211 6.47 3.49 16.71
N ILE A 212 5.27 2.92 16.55
CA ILE A 212 4.35 3.39 15.50
C ILE A 212 3.73 4.76 15.85
N GLU A 213 3.49 5.03 17.13
CA GLU A 213 3.01 6.34 17.56
C GLU A 213 4.04 7.45 17.25
N ASN A 214 5.32 7.20 17.50
CA ASN A 214 6.41 8.12 17.16
C ASN A 214 6.55 8.32 15.65
N PHE A 215 6.34 7.27 14.83
CA PHE A 215 6.27 7.38 13.38
C PHE A 215 5.15 8.36 12.97
N PHE A 216 3.94 8.16 13.50
CA PHE A 216 2.80 9.05 13.21
C PHE A 216 3.06 10.49 13.65
N LYS A 217 3.50 10.72 14.88
CA LYS A 217 3.85 12.05 15.39
C LYS A 217 4.91 12.77 14.54
N SER A 218 5.87 11.99 14.02
CA SER A 218 6.97 12.56 13.23
C SER A 218 6.58 12.95 11.81
N LEU A 219 5.60 12.26 11.22
CA LEU A 219 5.25 12.39 9.81
C LEU A 219 3.81 12.88 9.56
N SER A 220 2.98 13.13 10.61
CA SER A 220 1.63 13.69 10.45
C SER A 220 1.66 15.17 10.03
N ASP A 221 0.54 15.64 9.47
CA ASP A 221 0.24 17.04 9.15
C ASP A 221 1.28 17.76 8.27
N ARG A 222 2.02 17.00 7.45
CA ARG A 222 3.01 17.58 6.54
C ARG A 222 2.35 18.08 5.26
N PRO A 223 2.53 19.36 4.91
CA PRO A 223 1.89 19.95 3.72
C PRO A 223 2.46 19.39 2.41
N ASP A 224 3.70 18.89 2.43
CA ASP A 224 4.40 18.30 1.29
C ASP A 224 4.08 16.81 1.06
N THR A 225 3.30 16.18 1.96
CA THR A 225 3.14 14.71 2.01
C THR A 225 1.69 14.29 1.73
N TRP A 226 1.53 13.29 0.88
CA TRP A 226 0.27 12.62 0.59
C TRP A 226 0.18 11.30 1.36
N TYR A 227 -0.83 11.17 2.21
CA TYR A 227 -1.12 9.93 2.94
C TYR A 227 -2.12 9.12 2.13
N ALA A 228 -1.72 7.96 1.64
CA ALA A 228 -2.47 7.19 0.65
C ALA A 228 -2.38 5.69 0.90
N THR A 229 -3.36 4.95 0.39
CA THR A 229 -3.30 3.50 0.34
C THR A 229 -2.41 3.04 -0.82
N ASN A 230 -2.05 1.76 -0.84
CA ASN A 230 -1.22 1.23 -1.94
C ASN A 230 -1.93 1.34 -3.29
N ILE A 231 -3.24 1.05 -3.32
CA ILE A 231 -4.01 1.15 -4.57
C ILE A 231 -4.15 2.60 -5.06
N ASP A 232 -4.24 3.57 -4.14
CA ASP A 232 -4.27 4.99 -4.51
C ASP A 232 -2.97 5.39 -5.21
N ILE A 233 -1.83 4.98 -4.64
CA ILE A 233 -0.50 5.26 -5.22
C ILE A 233 -0.36 4.57 -6.57
N TYR A 234 -0.71 3.29 -6.66
CA TYR A 234 -0.70 2.55 -7.92
C TYR A 234 -1.52 3.26 -9.00
N ASN A 235 -2.78 3.55 -8.71
CA ASN A 235 -3.69 4.19 -9.66
C ASN A 235 -3.17 5.56 -10.10
N TYR A 236 -2.61 6.33 -9.18
CA TYR A 236 -2.08 7.65 -9.47
C TYR A 236 -0.83 7.60 -10.36
N VAL A 237 0.11 6.71 -10.06
CA VAL A 237 1.31 6.52 -10.89
C VAL A 237 0.93 6.02 -12.28
N ARG A 238 -0.02 5.07 -12.39
CA ARG A 238 -0.55 4.62 -13.70
C ARG A 238 -1.23 5.74 -14.48
N ALA A 239 -1.97 6.62 -13.80
CA ALA A 239 -2.55 7.81 -14.44
C ALA A 239 -1.46 8.74 -14.99
N TYR A 240 -0.40 8.98 -14.22
CA TYR A 240 0.76 9.75 -14.70
C TYR A 240 1.46 9.09 -15.90
N GLU A 241 1.68 7.79 -15.86
CA GLU A 241 2.31 7.03 -16.95
C GLU A 241 1.47 7.02 -18.23
N SER A 242 0.14 7.14 -18.12
CA SER A 242 -0.78 7.19 -19.26
C SER A 242 -0.83 8.55 -19.96
N LEU A 243 -0.16 9.58 -19.43
CA LEU A 243 -0.16 10.91 -20.06
C LEU A 243 0.41 10.87 -21.48
N ASP A 244 -0.36 11.38 -22.43
CA ASP A 244 -0.01 11.43 -23.84
C ASP A 244 0.48 12.84 -24.24
N PHE A 245 1.74 12.93 -24.67
CA PHE A 245 2.40 14.18 -25.00
C PHE A 245 2.51 14.36 -26.50
N THR A 246 2.23 15.58 -27.00
CA THR A 246 2.56 15.90 -28.39
C THR A 246 4.05 15.81 -28.66
N LEU A 247 4.44 15.50 -29.91
CA LEU A 247 5.87 15.34 -30.29
C LEU A 247 6.70 16.58 -29.99
N ASP A 248 6.13 17.77 -30.12
CA ASP A 248 6.77 19.05 -29.80
C ASP A 248 6.76 19.37 -28.29
N MET A 249 6.15 18.49 -27.48
CA MET A 249 6.01 18.64 -26.03
C MET A 249 5.35 19.96 -25.61
N ASN A 250 4.42 20.49 -26.41
CA ASN A 250 3.69 21.71 -26.07
C ASN A 250 2.35 21.43 -25.44
N TYR A 251 1.78 20.26 -25.69
CA TYR A 251 0.52 19.84 -25.10
C TYR A 251 0.62 18.44 -24.49
N VAL A 252 -0.19 18.19 -23.47
CA VAL A 252 -0.36 16.89 -22.82
C VAL A 252 -1.84 16.58 -22.64
N HIS A 253 -2.24 15.37 -23.01
CA HIS A 253 -3.59 14.83 -22.76
C HIS A 253 -3.53 13.86 -21.59
N ASN A 254 -4.50 13.96 -20.69
CA ASN A 254 -4.70 13.02 -19.58
C ASN A 254 -5.91 12.13 -19.89
N PRO A 255 -5.72 10.87 -20.33
CA PRO A 255 -6.82 9.96 -20.63
C PRO A 255 -7.43 9.31 -19.38
N SER A 256 -6.83 9.52 -18.21
CA SER A 256 -7.23 8.86 -16.96
C SER A 256 -8.45 9.53 -16.30
N ALA A 257 -8.98 8.87 -15.28
CA ALA A 257 -10.08 9.39 -14.44
C ALA A 257 -9.59 10.26 -13.27
N LEU A 258 -8.27 10.46 -13.12
CA LEU A 258 -7.65 11.21 -12.03
C LEU A 258 -7.02 12.51 -12.57
N ASP A 259 -7.07 13.57 -11.77
CA ASP A 259 -6.26 14.74 -12.04
C ASP A 259 -4.78 14.40 -11.80
N VAL A 260 -3.89 14.75 -12.71
CA VAL A 260 -2.46 14.46 -12.62
C VAL A 260 -1.68 15.76 -12.45
N TYR A 261 -0.68 15.75 -11.60
CA TYR A 261 0.16 16.90 -11.27
C TYR A 261 1.60 16.61 -11.68
N ILE A 262 2.20 17.54 -12.42
CA ILE A 262 3.59 17.41 -12.89
C ILE A 262 4.38 18.69 -12.69
N LEU A 263 5.69 18.55 -12.64
CA LEU A 263 6.64 19.65 -12.76
C LEU A 263 7.24 19.63 -14.16
N VAL A 264 7.10 20.73 -14.92
CA VAL A 264 7.64 20.87 -16.27
C VAL A 264 8.47 22.12 -16.34
N LYS A 265 9.78 22.01 -16.56
CA LYS A 265 10.74 23.15 -16.62
C LYS A 265 10.60 24.11 -15.43
N GLY A 266 10.41 23.56 -14.22
CA GLY A 266 10.24 24.34 -13.00
C GLY A 266 8.83 24.90 -12.77
N ASN A 267 7.87 24.67 -13.68
CA ASN A 267 6.49 25.12 -13.52
C ASN A 267 5.58 23.96 -13.07
N HIS A 268 4.78 24.20 -12.06
CA HIS A 268 3.74 23.30 -11.61
C HIS A 268 2.55 23.30 -12.58
N VAL A 269 2.20 22.14 -13.13
CA VAL A 269 1.11 21.99 -14.09
C VAL A 269 0.14 20.90 -13.63
N LYS A 270 -1.11 21.28 -13.42
CA LYS A 270 -2.22 20.34 -13.22
C LYS A 270 -2.82 19.96 -14.56
N ILE A 271 -2.96 18.65 -14.80
CA ILE A 271 -3.58 18.10 -16.01
C ILE A 271 -4.89 17.44 -15.57
N PRO A 272 -6.05 18.12 -15.72
CA PRO A 272 -7.32 17.56 -15.29
C PRO A 272 -7.67 16.30 -16.07
N ARG A 273 -8.37 15.40 -15.41
CA ARG A 273 -8.89 14.16 -15.99
C ARG A 273 -9.64 14.41 -17.31
N GLY A 274 -9.35 13.63 -18.34
CA GLY A 274 -9.98 13.72 -19.65
C GLY A 274 -9.70 15.01 -20.42
N LYS A 275 -8.67 15.80 -20.04
CA LYS A 275 -8.37 17.10 -20.68
C LYS A 275 -6.98 17.12 -21.31
N THR A 276 -6.87 17.99 -22.32
CA THR A 276 -5.59 18.38 -22.93
C THR A 276 -5.22 19.77 -22.45
N VAL A 277 -4.00 19.94 -21.97
CA VAL A 277 -3.45 21.22 -21.51
C VAL A 277 -2.18 21.59 -22.26
N LYS A 278 -1.93 22.87 -22.40
CA LYS A 278 -0.67 23.42 -22.92
C LYS A 278 0.37 23.45 -21.78
N ILE A 279 1.63 23.06 -22.05
CA ILE A 279 2.73 22.98 -21.07
C ILE A 279 4.00 23.71 -21.51
#